data_c563d77f439d99647e11b94325e5731f
#
_entry.id   c563d77f439d99647e11b94325e5731f
#
_cell.length_a   1.000
_cell.length_b   1.000
_cell.length_c   1.000
_cell.angle_alpha   90.00
_cell.angle_beta   90.00
_cell.angle_gamma   90.00
#
_symmetry.space_group_name_H-M   'P 1'
#
loop_
_entity.id
_entity.type
_entity.pdbx_description
1 polymer ?
#
loop_
_entity_poly.entity_id
_entity_poly.type
_entity_poly.pdbx_seq_one_letter_code
_entity_poly.pdbx_strand_id
1 'polypeptide(L)'
;MGAMISDSLSAGDYARAGKLLDKGPAAYGKGNKLLYLLDKGYVLHAGGDYHGSIAAFEQAKQEYDALYSVSLSKEAATWLVNDYLAPYRGEDFERVLVNIFQAVNYCMLGDFSGALVEARQVDERLRLINSRYNQGEKNVYKEDAFARLLSGLLYETEKNGRGENDAYIAYAKAVQIYEEDYKTHYGLGVPLLLKQNFLAAAQWMGSREAMEAGVKFRGEDFLPLPEKAKKAEVILFNYNGRSPYKKETAVPVPLPDGYVLSLAFPSYERRPNQVKASSLRARSASGQLYAAESEPVEDICAIAEQNLDNRRVRVIAKMLVTAGGKYALEKAAERRIEETRGENTAIGFRILSSLYNIFSNRADLRCWQTLPAEIRAARLLLEPGVYDIFVETSDGGASRLGGIELGRFNLSPGEKKFLVVSTWE
;
A
#
# COMPACT_ATOMS: atom_id res chain seq x y z
N MET A 1 -17.86 6.21 4.36
CA MET A 1 -17.04 7.41 4.59
C MET A 1 -15.80 7.38 3.70
N GLY A 2 -14.93 6.38 3.81
CA GLY A 2 -13.69 6.29 3.01
C GLY A 2 -13.88 6.44 1.51
N ALA A 3 -14.90 5.82 0.92
CA ALA A 3 -15.21 5.99 -0.50
C ALA A 3 -15.51 7.46 -0.88
N MET A 4 -16.28 8.17 -0.07
CA MET A 4 -16.60 9.60 -0.31
C MET A 4 -15.35 10.48 -0.22
N ILE A 5 -14.41 10.15 0.66
CA ILE A 5 -13.13 10.85 0.78
C ILE A 5 -12.26 10.54 -0.44
N SER A 6 -12.16 9.26 -0.82
CA SER A 6 -11.45 8.84 -2.03
C SER A 6 -11.99 9.53 -3.29
N ASP A 7 -13.32 9.68 -3.42
CA ASP A 7 -13.94 10.41 -4.54
C ASP A 7 -13.62 11.93 -4.49
N SER A 8 -13.53 12.52 -3.29
CA SER A 8 -13.12 13.92 -3.14
C SER A 8 -11.66 14.13 -3.53
N LEU A 9 -10.77 13.21 -3.13
CA LEU A 9 -9.35 13.25 -3.52
C LEU A 9 -9.19 13.13 -5.03
N SER A 10 -9.91 12.20 -5.67
CA SER A 10 -9.83 12.01 -7.12
C SER A 10 -10.33 13.23 -7.92
N ALA A 11 -11.23 14.02 -7.34
CA ALA A 11 -11.66 15.29 -7.90
C ALA A 11 -10.72 16.48 -7.57
N GLY A 12 -9.59 16.24 -6.87
CA GLY A 12 -8.70 17.29 -6.39
C GLY A 12 -9.30 18.18 -5.28
N ASP A 13 -10.44 17.78 -4.71
CA ASP A 13 -11.15 18.55 -3.68
C ASP A 13 -10.69 18.15 -2.26
N TYR A 14 -9.44 18.51 -1.94
CA TYR A 14 -8.85 18.28 -0.61
C TYR A 14 -9.63 18.98 0.51
N ALA A 15 -10.25 20.13 0.22
CA ALA A 15 -11.06 20.86 1.20
C ALA A 15 -12.30 20.06 1.60
N ARG A 16 -12.97 19.43 0.64
CA ARG A 16 -14.10 18.54 0.91
C ARG A 16 -13.68 17.28 1.64
N ALA A 17 -12.55 16.69 1.26
CA ALA A 17 -11.97 15.54 1.96
C ALA A 17 -11.71 15.87 3.45
N GLY A 18 -11.11 17.03 3.73
CA GLY A 18 -10.90 17.54 5.08
C GLY A 18 -12.20 17.70 5.87
N LYS A 19 -13.21 18.37 5.30
CA LYS A 19 -14.55 18.54 5.94
C LYS A 19 -15.26 17.21 6.25
N LEU A 20 -15.03 16.18 5.44
CA LEU A 20 -15.55 14.83 5.73
C LEU A 20 -14.86 14.22 6.96
N LEU A 21 -13.56 14.47 7.12
CA LEU A 21 -12.77 14.02 8.27
C LEU A 21 -13.09 14.78 9.55
N ASP A 22 -13.52 16.05 9.48
CA ASP A 22 -13.93 16.85 10.64
C ASP A 22 -15.13 16.25 11.39
N LYS A 23 -15.91 15.38 10.74
CA LYS A 23 -16.96 14.59 11.41
C LYS A 23 -16.44 13.61 12.46
N GLY A 24 -15.13 13.38 12.46
CA GLY A 24 -14.42 12.54 13.42
C GLY A 24 -14.65 11.03 13.25
N PRO A 25 -14.04 10.23 14.12
CA PRO A 25 -14.06 8.76 14.01
C PRO A 25 -15.47 8.17 14.16
N ALA A 26 -16.40 8.85 14.84
CA ALA A 26 -17.78 8.39 14.99
C ALA A 26 -18.52 8.26 13.65
N ALA A 27 -18.17 9.07 12.65
CA ALA A 27 -18.76 9.03 11.31
C ALA A 27 -18.35 7.78 10.51
N TYR A 28 -17.31 7.08 10.94
CA TYR A 28 -16.90 5.80 10.36
C TYR A 28 -17.65 4.60 10.95
N GLY A 29 -18.42 4.81 12.01
CA GLY A 29 -19.11 3.76 12.75
C GLY A 29 -18.25 3.10 13.81
N LYS A 30 -18.90 2.35 14.69
CA LYS A 30 -18.25 1.68 15.83
C LYS A 30 -17.19 0.69 15.35
N GLY A 31 -16.00 0.75 15.95
CA GLY A 31 -14.89 -0.16 15.64
C GLY A 31 -14.05 0.23 14.42
N ASN A 32 -14.29 1.39 13.80
CA ASN A 32 -13.57 1.82 12.58
C ASN A 32 -12.64 3.03 12.80
N LYS A 33 -12.18 3.24 14.05
CA LYS A 33 -11.26 4.32 14.40
C LYS A 33 -9.96 4.24 13.60
N LEU A 34 -9.45 3.02 13.37
CA LEU A 34 -8.23 2.82 12.58
C LEU A 34 -8.41 3.34 11.14
N LEU A 35 -9.51 3.01 10.45
CA LEU A 35 -9.78 3.53 9.09
C LEU A 35 -9.85 5.06 9.07
N TYR A 36 -10.47 5.68 10.07
CA TYR A 36 -10.48 7.14 10.20
C TYR A 36 -9.05 7.71 10.27
N LEU A 37 -8.18 7.11 11.09
CA LEU A 37 -6.80 7.59 11.27
C LEU A 37 -5.96 7.40 10.00
N LEU A 38 -6.16 6.28 9.29
CA LEU A 38 -5.51 6.00 8.01
C LEU A 38 -5.93 7.01 6.94
N ASP A 39 -7.23 7.21 6.76
CA ASP A 39 -7.75 8.20 5.80
C ASP A 39 -7.29 9.61 6.18
N LYS A 40 -7.31 9.98 7.46
CA LYS A 40 -6.83 11.28 7.94
C LYS A 40 -5.34 11.49 7.62
N GLY A 41 -4.52 10.50 7.94
CA GLY A 41 -3.08 10.55 7.64
C GLY A 41 -2.82 10.76 6.16
N TYR A 42 -3.51 10.00 5.30
CA TYR A 42 -3.30 10.10 3.86
C TYR A 42 -3.83 11.40 3.25
N VAL A 43 -5.01 11.87 3.67
CA VAL A 43 -5.56 13.16 3.18
C VAL A 43 -4.65 14.33 3.54
N LEU A 44 -4.12 14.35 4.77
CA LEU A 44 -3.15 15.38 5.19
C LEU A 44 -1.85 15.28 4.40
N HIS A 45 -1.34 14.06 4.15
CA HIS A 45 -0.18 13.80 3.31
C HIS A 45 -0.38 14.35 1.89
N ALA A 46 -1.48 13.97 1.24
CA ALA A 46 -1.80 14.40 -0.12
C ALA A 46 -2.08 15.91 -0.22
N GLY A 47 -2.56 16.51 0.87
CA GLY A 47 -2.77 17.96 1.00
C GLY A 47 -1.52 18.77 1.38
N GLY A 48 -0.37 18.11 1.61
CA GLY A 48 0.90 18.76 1.97
C GLY A 48 1.05 19.12 3.46
N ASP A 49 0.10 18.79 4.32
CA ASP A 49 0.25 18.90 5.77
C ASP A 49 0.98 17.67 6.33
N TYR A 50 2.28 17.63 6.10
CA TYR A 50 3.11 16.49 6.49
C TYR A 50 3.23 16.32 8.01
N HIS A 51 3.23 17.40 8.79
CA HIS A 51 3.23 17.33 10.25
C HIS A 51 1.94 16.74 10.79
N GLY A 52 0.79 17.20 10.29
CA GLY A 52 -0.52 16.65 10.65
C GLY A 52 -0.66 15.18 10.24
N SER A 53 -0.12 14.83 9.06
CA SER A 53 -0.09 13.46 8.56
C SER A 53 0.72 12.53 9.47
N ILE A 54 1.94 12.94 9.86
CA ILE A 54 2.79 12.20 10.80
C ILE A 54 2.03 11.95 12.11
N ALA A 55 1.41 12.98 12.67
CA ALA A 55 0.66 12.85 13.92
C ALA A 55 -0.53 11.88 13.81
N ALA A 56 -1.23 11.88 12.66
CA ALA A 56 -2.34 10.96 12.42
C ALA A 56 -1.86 9.51 12.23
N PHE A 57 -0.78 9.31 11.49
CA PHE A 57 -0.20 7.98 11.29
C PHE A 57 0.44 7.41 12.57
N GLU A 58 1.02 8.24 13.44
CA GLU A 58 1.46 7.77 14.76
C GLU A 58 0.29 7.25 15.59
N GLN A 59 -0.85 7.94 15.59
CA GLN A 59 -2.06 7.45 16.23
C GLN A 59 -2.58 6.15 15.59
N ALA A 60 -2.47 6.01 14.26
CA ALA A 60 -2.82 4.78 13.56
C ALA A 60 -1.91 3.61 13.99
N LYS A 61 -0.60 3.81 14.13
CA LYS A 61 0.34 2.79 14.63
C LYS A 61 -0.03 2.34 16.07
N GLN A 62 -0.34 3.29 16.95
CA GLN A 62 -0.79 2.99 18.30
C GLN A 62 -2.11 2.19 18.31
N GLU A 63 -3.06 2.56 17.45
CA GLU A 63 -4.33 1.82 17.33
C GLU A 63 -4.12 0.41 16.78
N TYR A 64 -3.22 0.23 15.78
CA TYR A 64 -2.81 -1.09 15.31
C TYR A 64 -2.27 -1.96 16.45
N ASP A 65 -1.36 -1.42 17.26
CA ASP A 65 -0.72 -2.16 18.34
C ASP A 65 -1.73 -2.50 19.46
N ALA A 66 -2.67 -1.59 19.78
CA ALA A 66 -3.76 -1.83 20.72
C ALA A 66 -4.72 -2.94 20.25
N LEU A 67 -5.18 -2.87 19.01
CA LEU A 67 -6.07 -3.88 18.41
C LEU A 67 -5.41 -5.25 18.35
N TYR A 68 -4.10 -5.25 18.22
CA TYR A 68 -3.31 -6.45 18.07
C TYR A 68 -3.06 -7.16 19.41
N SER A 69 -2.72 -6.43 20.47
CA SER A 69 -2.51 -6.99 21.81
C SER A 69 -3.78 -7.65 22.36
N VAL A 70 -4.95 -7.07 22.07
CA VAL A 70 -6.26 -7.63 22.45
C VAL A 70 -6.57 -8.94 21.69
N SER A 71 -6.05 -9.11 20.46
CA SER A 71 -6.27 -10.30 19.64
C SER A 71 -5.66 -11.56 20.24
N LEU A 72 -4.44 -11.47 20.76
CA LEU A 72 -3.72 -12.61 21.35
C LEU A 72 -4.44 -13.23 22.55
N SER A 73 -5.23 -12.44 23.30
CA SER A 73 -5.95 -12.92 24.48
C SER A 73 -7.35 -13.49 24.17
N LYS A 74 -7.90 -13.25 22.99
CA LYS A 74 -9.30 -13.56 22.63
C LYS A 74 -9.48 -14.43 21.38
N GLU A 75 -8.41 -14.93 20.78
CA GLU A 75 -8.51 -15.67 19.51
C GLU A 75 -9.44 -16.89 19.55
N ALA A 76 -9.50 -17.59 20.68
CA ALA A 76 -10.37 -18.76 20.82
C ALA A 76 -11.87 -18.42 20.80
N ALA A 77 -12.26 -17.22 21.22
CA ALA A 77 -13.69 -16.80 21.28
C ALA A 77 -14.16 -16.09 20.00
N THR A 78 -13.26 -15.56 19.19
CA THR A 78 -13.58 -14.77 17.98
C THR A 78 -13.87 -15.60 16.74
N TRP A 79 -13.62 -16.90 16.77
CA TRP A 79 -13.91 -17.81 15.67
C TRP A 79 -15.41 -17.92 15.31
N LEU A 80 -16.27 -17.58 16.26
CA LEU A 80 -17.73 -17.65 16.11
C LEU A 80 -18.40 -16.31 15.80
N VAL A 81 -17.65 -15.20 15.86
CA VAL A 81 -18.18 -13.85 15.62
C VAL A 81 -17.92 -13.43 14.17
N ASN A 82 -18.94 -12.83 13.54
CA ASN A 82 -18.81 -12.24 12.22
C ASN A 82 -17.71 -11.14 12.23
N ASP A 83 -16.72 -11.25 11.34
CA ASP A 83 -15.59 -10.30 11.23
C ASP A 83 -16.07 -8.84 11.05
N TYR A 84 -17.22 -8.63 10.42
CA TYR A 84 -17.82 -7.31 10.23
C TYR A 84 -18.18 -6.62 11.56
N LEU A 85 -18.51 -7.38 12.60
CA LEU A 85 -18.85 -6.84 13.94
C LEU A 85 -17.61 -6.56 14.81
N ALA A 86 -16.46 -7.12 14.45
CA ALA A 86 -15.21 -6.88 15.15
C ALA A 86 -14.62 -5.50 14.77
N PRO A 87 -13.81 -4.88 15.62
CA PRO A 87 -13.04 -3.69 15.23
C PRO A 87 -12.18 -3.98 13.99
N TYR A 88 -12.12 -3.02 13.08
CA TYR A 88 -11.25 -3.11 11.90
C TYR A 88 -9.79 -3.13 12.32
N ARG A 89 -9.05 -4.16 11.92
CA ARG A 89 -7.66 -4.40 12.31
C ARG A 89 -6.64 -3.99 11.25
N GLY A 90 -7.13 -3.56 10.08
CA GLY A 90 -6.29 -3.29 8.91
C GLY A 90 -5.80 -4.55 8.22
N GLU A 91 -5.34 -4.37 7.00
CA GLU A 91 -4.63 -5.38 6.23
C GLU A 91 -3.13 -5.31 6.54
N ASP A 92 -2.40 -6.42 6.35
CA ASP A 92 -0.97 -6.46 6.65
C ASP A 92 -0.18 -5.43 5.83
N PHE A 93 -0.48 -5.29 4.54
CA PHE A 93 0.15 -4.32 3.67
C PHE A 93 -0.20 -2.87 4.03
N GLU A 94 -1.42 -2.58 4.48
CA GLU A 94 -1.82 -1.24 4.92
C GLU A 94 -0.96 -0.75 6.10
N ARG A 95 -0.63 -1.68 7.01
CA ARG A 95 0.23 -1.39 8.17
C ARG A 95 1.65 -1.01 7.73
N VAL A 96 2.17 -1.66 6.70
CA VAL A 96 3.49 -1.37 6.13
C VAL A 96 3.49 -0.02 5.42
N LEU A 97 2.44 0.27 4.62
CA LEU A 97 2.31 1.52 3.89
C LEU A 97 2.26 2.75 4.81
N VAL A 98 1.77 2.64 6.05
CA VAL A 98 1.84 3.72 7.04
C VAL A 98 3.29 4.18 7.25
N ASN A 99 4.23 3.25 7.41
CA ASN A 99 5.65 3.60 7.57
C ASN A 99 6.25 4.19 6.29
N ILE A 100 5.84 3.70 5.11
CA ILE A 100 6.29 4.25 3.82
C ILE A 100 5.83 5.71 3.66
N PHE A 101 4.54 6.00 3.88
CA PHE A 101 4.04 7.38 3.81
C PHE A 101 4.67 8.29 4.88
N GLN A 102 4.94 7.77 6.08
CA GLN A 102 5.67 8.53 7.09
C GLN A 102 7.11 8.85 6.64
N ALA A 103 7.83 7.86 6.07
CA ALA A 103 9.17 8.11 5.53
C ALA A 103 9.14 9.20 4.45
N VAL A 104 8.16 9.18 3.55
CA VAL A 104 7.99 10.22 2.54
C VAL A 104 7.61 11.57 3.18
N ASN A 105 6.76 11.61 4.21
CA ASN A 105 6.47 12.84 4.95
C ASN A 105 7.75 13.50 5.49
N TYR A 106 8.62 12.71 6.12
CA TYR A 106 9.90 13.19 6.62
C TYR A 106 10.84 13.66 5.48
N CYS A 107 10.84 12.97 4.32
CA CYS A 107 11.56 13.44 3.13
C CYS A 107 11.08 14.83 2.69
N MET A 108 9.76 15.05 2.66
CA MET A 108 9.16 16.33 2.27
C MET A 108 9.48 17.45 3.26
N LEU A 109 9.68 17.12 4.53
CA LEU A 109 10.12 18.05 5.58
C LEU A 109 11.64 18.27 5.61
N GLY A 110 12.42 17.50 4.83
CA GLY A 110 13.88 17.54 4.83
C GLY A 110 14.51 16.82 6.03
N ASP A 111 13.73 16.11 6.84
CA ASP A 111 14.22 15.26 7.94
C ASP A 111 14.55 13.86 7.42
N PHE A 112 15.71 13.72 6.79
CA PHE A 112 16.14 12.44 6.22
C PHE A 112 16.47 11.40 7.29
N SER A 113 16.84 11.82 8.50
CA SER A 113 17.06 10.91 9.62
C SER A 113 15.76 10.26 10.09
N GLY A 114 14.70 11.05 10.26
CA GLY A 114 13.35 10.57 10.56
C GLY A 114 12.81 9.66 9.45
N ALA A 115 13.01 10.05 8.19
CA ALA A 115 12.63 9.25 7.02
C ALA A 115 13.30 7.86 7.04
N LEU A 116 14.60 7.80 7.35
CA LEU A 116 15.35 6.56 7.40
C LEU A 116 14.89 5.64 8.55
N VAL A 117 14.51 6.20 9.69
CA VAL A 117 13.93 5.42 10.81
C VAL A 117 12.64 4.74 10.35
N GLU A 118 11.75 5.47 9.69
CA GLU A 118 10.48 4.92 9.20
C GLU A 118 10.68 3.86 8.11
N ALA A 119 11.59 4.10 7.15
CA ALA A 119 11.90 3.14 6.10
C ALA A 119 12.47 1.82 6.67
N ARG A 120 13.30 1.89 7.72
CA ARG A 120 13.81 0.69 8.41
C ARG A 120 12.71 -0.05 9.19
N GLN A 121 11.73 0.67 9.74
CA GLN A 121 10.61 0.04 10.45
C GLN A 121 9.74 -0.83 9.53
N VAL A 122 9.74 -0.60 8.22
CA VAL A 122 9.05 -1.46 7.23
C VAL A 122 9.49 -2.92 7.37
N ASP A 123 10.81 -3.16 7.39
CA ASP A 123 11.35 -4.51 7.51
C ASP A 123 10.97 -5.18 8.83
N GLU A 124 11.02 -4.43 9.93
CA GLU A 124 10.65 -4.95 11.24
C GLU A 124 9.15 -5.28 11.27
N ARG A 125 8.29 -4.44 10.69
CA ARG A 125 6.85 -4.71 10.59
C ARG A 125 6.57 -5.97 9.77
N LEU A 126 7.19 -6.12 8.61
CA LEU A 126 7.03 -7.30 7.77
C LEU A 126 7.53 -8.56 8.47
N ARG A 127 8.67 -8.48 9.15
CA ARG A 127 9.20 -9.60 9.96
C ARG A 127 8.22 -10.01 11.06
N LEU A 128 7.66 -9.04 11.81
CA LEU A 128 6.68 -9.29 12.85
C LEU A 128 5.38 -9.88 12.27
N ILE A 129 4.89 -9.39 11.14
CA ILE A 129 3.71 -9.92 10.46
C ILE A 129 3.96 -11.39 10.07
N ASN A 130 5.08 -11.64 9.38
CA ASN A 130 5.39 -12.98 8.86
C ASN A 130 5.75 -14.01 9.96
N SER A 131 6.25 -13.57 11.12
CA SER A 131 6.53 -14.46 12.25
C SER A 131 5.28 -15.11 12.86
N ARG A 132 4.11 -14.60 12.56
CA ARG A 132 2.81 -15.06 13.08
C ARG A 132 2.15 -16.12 12.23
N TYR A 133 2.65 -16.30 11.02
CA TYR A 133 2.15 -17.30 10.09
C TYR A 133 2.97 -18.56 10.18
N ASN A 134 2.32 -19.73 10.14
CA ASN A 134 2.98 -21.01 10.00
C ASN A 134 3.77 -21.05 8.68
N GLN A 135 4.79 -21.91 8.58
CA GLN A 135 5.69 -21.92 7.40
C GLN A 135 4.97 -22.08 6.05
N GLY A 136 3.82 -22.78 6.00
CA GLY A 136 3.00 -22.95 4.79
C GLY A 136 1.98 -21.84 4.53
N GLU A 137 1.82 -20.88 5.46
CA GLU A 137 0.80 -19.84 5.43
C GLU A 137 1.38 -18.41 5.37
N LYS A 138 2.72 -18.31 5.22
CA LYS A 138 3.41 -17.01 5.20
C LYS A 138 2.94 -16.18 4.02
N ASN A 139 2.74 -14.88 4.28
CA ASN A 139 2.45 -13.91 3.24
C ASN A 139 3.61 -13.85 2.24
N VAL A 140 3.32 -13.74 0.96
CA VAL A 140 4.32 -13.52 -0.10
C VAL A 140 4.99 -12.15 0.08
N TYR A 141 4.26 -11.15 0.57
CA TYR A 141 4.81 -9.84 0.91
C TYR A 141 5.67 -9.93 2.20
N LYS A 142 6.92 -10.36 2.02
CA LYS A 142 7.88 -10.58 3.12
C LYS A 142 8.83 -9.41 3.31
N GLU A 143 9.16 -8.74 2.24
CA GLU A 143 10.08 -7.61 2.15
C GLU A 143 9.50 -6.58 1.17
N ASP A 144 9.86 -5.32 1.35
CA ASP A 144 9.38 -4.21 0.54
C ASP A 144 10.55 -3.63 -0.27
N ALA A 145 10.46 -3.74 -1.59
CA ALA A 145 11.50 -3.28 -2.50
C ALA A 145 11.58 -1.75 -2.57
N PHE A 146 10.41 -1.07 -2.50
CA PHE A 146 10.37 0.40 -2.54
C PHE A 146 10.94 1.01 -1.25
N ALA A 147 10.63 0.45 -0.08
CA ALA A 147 11.23 0.91 1.18
C ALA A 147 12.76 0.73 1.18
N ARG A 148 13.27 -0.35 0.57
CA ARG A 148 14.72 -0.54 0.40
C ARG A 148 15.35 0.45 -0.57
N LEU A 149 14.68 0.73 -1.70
CA LEU A 149 15.09 1.80 -2.63
C LEU A 149 15.12 3.15 -1.92
N LEU A 150 14.06 3.50 -1.18
CA LEU A 150 13.99 4.75 -0.41
C LEU A 150 15.10 4.83 0.63
N SER A 151 15.36 3.73 1.36
CA SER A 151 16.49 3.67 2.31
C SER A 151 17.82 3.97 1.63
N GLY A 152 18.08 3.39 0.46
CA GLY A 152 19.29 3.66 -0.31
C GLY A 152 19.43 5.14 -0.71
N LEU A 153 18.34 5.74 -1.19
CA LEU A 153 18.29 7.17 -1.54
C LEU A 153 18.56 8.07 -0.33
N LEU A 154 18.11 7.67 0.86
CA LEU A 154 18.33 8.40 2.10
C LEU A 154 19.76 8.23 2.63
N TYR A 155 20.33 7.03 2.57
CA TYR A 155 21.73 6.80 2.95
C TYR A 155 22.70 7.62 2.13
N GLU A 156 22.44 7.84 0.84
CA GLU A 156 23.27 8.73 0.01
C GLU A 156 23.29 10.19 0.49
N THR A 157 22.37 10.61 1.37
CA THR A 157 22.42 11.96 1.97
C THR A 157 23.47 12.05 3.08
N GLU A 158 23.91 10.92 3.64
CA GLU A 158 24.96 10.83 4.65
C GLU A 158 26.35 10.78 3.98
N LYS A 159 26.91 11.92 3.65
CA LYS A 159 28.20 12.06 2.91
C LYS A 159 29.42 11.76 3.81
N ASN A 160 29.54 10.53 4.33
CA ASN A 160 30.58 10.17 5.30
C ASN A 160 31.31 8.84 5.00
N GLY A 161 31.19 8.29 3.79
CA GLY A 161 31.73 6.99 3.37
C GLY A 161 30.95 5.79 3.91
N ARG A 162 30.31 5.91 5.08
CA ARG A 162 29.41 4.88 5.62
C ARG A 162 28.05 4.91 4.93
N GLY A 163 27.55 6.10 4.64
CA GLY A 163 26.28 6.28 3.93
C GLY A 163 26.31 5.63 2.55
N GLU A 164 27.40 5.75 1.81
CA GLU A 164 27.54 5.15 0.48
C GLU A 164 27.58 3.61 0.56
N ASN A 165 28.24 3.04 1.58
CA ASN A 165 28.21 1.58 1.82
C ASN A 165 26.80 1.09 2.17
N ASP A 166 26.13 1.78 3.07
CA ASP A 166 24.75 1.41 3.49
C ASP A 166 23.76 1.58 2.34
N ALA A 167 23.96 2.61 1.47
CA ALA A 167 23.19 2.77 0.24
C ALA A 167 23.38 1.59 -0.73
N TYR A 168 24.65 1.15 -0.95
CA TYR A 168 24.91 -0.02 -1.78
C TYR A 168 24.17 -1.27 -1.26
N ILE A 169 24.25 -1.53 0.04
CA ILE A 169 23.58 -2.68 0.67
C ILE A 169 22.05 -2.60 0.47
N ALA A 170 21.49 -1.41 0.68
CA ALA A 170 20.04 -1.18 0.51
C ALA A 170 19.60 -1.38 -0.95
N TYR A 171 20.35 -0.84 -1.93
CA TYR A 171 20.06 -1.01 -3.34
C TYR A 171 20.22 -2.46 -3.80
N ALA A 172 21.29 -3.14 -3.38
CA ALA A 172 21.51 -4.57 -3.68
C ALA A 172 20.32 -5.42 -3.19
N LYS A 173 19.84 -5.13 -1.97
CA LYS A 173 18.67 -5.81 -1.42
C LYS A 173 17.40 -5.47 -2.16
N ALA A 174 17.17 -4.21 -2.54
CA ALA A 174 16.03 -3.81 -3.37
C ALA A 174 16.02 -4.54 -4.71
N VAL A 175 17.18 -4.61 -5.40
CA VAL A 175 17.33 -5.34 -6.67
C VAL A 175 16.94 -6.80 -6.50
N GLN A 176 17.45 -7.46 -5.44
CA GLN A 176 17.11 -8.84 -5.13
C GLN A 176 15.60 -9.04 -4.97
N ILE A 177 14.93 -8.20 -4.18
CA ILE A 177 13.49 -8.29 -3.91
C ILE A 177 12.68 -8.09 -5.21
N TYR A 178 13.05 -7.10 -6.06
CA TYR A 178 12.37 -6.92 -7.35
C TYR A 178 12.49 -8.14 -8.24
N GLU A 179 13.67 -8.78 -8.31
CA GLU A 179 13.90 -9.93 -9.20
C GLU A 179 13.23 -11.21 -8.69
N GLU A 180 13.29 -11.48 -7.39
CA GLU A 180 12.82 -12.73 -6.80
C GLU A 180 11.31 -12.69 -6.52
N ASP A 181 10.81 -11.60 -5.89
CA ASP A 181 9.45 -11.51 -5.41
C ASP A 181 8.55 -10.62 -6.29
N TYR A 182 8.95 -9.35 -6.54
CA TYR A 182 8.10 -8.35 -7.19
C TYR A 182 7.79 -8.69 -8.65
N LYS A 183 8.79 -9.16 -9.39
CA LYS A 183 8.59 -9.60 -10.78
C LYS A 183 7.61 -10.77 -10.87
N THR A 184 7.71 -11.72 -9.96
CA THR A 184 6.91 -12.94 -9.96
C THR A 184 5.49 -12.70 -9.48
N HIS A 185 5.32 -11.93 -8.41
CA HIS A 185 4.04 -11.78 -7.73
C HIS A 185 3.27 -10.52 -8.10
N TYR A 186 3.97 -9.44 -8.50
CA TYR A 186 3.36 -8.14 -8.81
C TYR A 186 3.63 -7.67 -10.24
N GLY A 187 4.44 -8.40 -11.03
CA GLY A 187 4.79 -8.02 -12.39
C GLY A 187 5.75 -6.83 -12.51
N LEU A 188 6.36 -6.40 -11.39
CA LEU A 188 7.27 -5.25 -11.36
C LEU A 188 8.73 -5.70 -11.50
N GLY A 189 9.41 -5.19 -12.54
CA GLY A 189 10.86 -5.33 -12.70
C GLY A 189 11.64 -4.29 -11.92
N VAL A 190 12.98 -4.41 -11.96
CA VAL A 190 13.89 -3.43 -11.34
C VAL A 190 13.76 -2.09 -12.08
N PRO A 191 13.34 -0.99 -11.40
CA PRO A 191 13.17 0.30 -12.06
C PRO A 191 14.52 0.93 -12.43
N LEU A 192 14.55 1.75 -13.49
CA LEU A 192 15.76 2.38 -14.01
C LEU A 192 16.48 3.21 -12.92
N LEU A 193 15.71 3.95 -12.13
CA LEU A 193 16.25 4.71 -10.98
C LEU A 193 17.10 3.82 -10.05
N LEU A 194 16.62 2.62 -9.73
CA LEU A 194 17.33 1.67 -8.87
C LEU A 194 18.55 1.08 -9.56
N LYS A 195 18.45 0.67 -10.83
CA LYS A 195 19.59 0.15 -11.61
C LYS A 195 20.73 1.15 -11.62
N GLN A 196 20.45 2.41 -11.94
CA GLN A 196 21.44 3.47 -12.02
C GLN A 196 22.12 3.77 -10.68
N ASN A 197 21.33 3.82 -9.59
CA ASN A 197 21.89 4.04 -8.25
C ASN A 197 22.70 2.85 -7.76
N PHE A 198 22.26 1.62 -8.03
CA PHE A 198 22.99 0.41 -7.69
C PHE A 198 24.32 0.34 -8.43
N LEU A 199 24.36 0.63 -9.74
CA LEU A 199 25.59 0.69 -10.54
C LEU A 199 26.57 1.74 -9.99
N ALA A 200 26.08 2.94 -9.68
CA ALA A 200 26.90 4.02 -9.12
C ALA A 200 27.48 3.66 -7.74
N ALA A 201 26.67 3.07 -6.87
CA ALA A 201 27.09 2.62 -5.54
C ALA A 201 28.06 1.44 -5.64
N ALA A 202 27.82 0.46 -6.52
CA ALA A 202 28.70 -0.67 -6.75
C ALA A 202 30.09 -0.23 -7.25
N GLN A 203 30.13 0.76 -8.16
CA GLN A 203 31.39 1.35 -8.61
C GLN A 203 32.18 2.01 -7.47
N TRP A 204 31.51 2.66 -6.54
CA TRP A 204 32.12 3.24 -5.36
C TRP A 204 32.71 2.20 -4.41
N MET A 205 32.02 1.04 -4.26
CA MET A 205 32.47 -0.06 -3.40
C MET A 205 33.77 -0.71 -3.89
N GLY A 206 34.00 -0.81 -5.20
CA GLY A 206 35.22 -1.33 -5.76
C GLY A 206 35.05 -2.14 -7.05
N SER A 207 36.15 -2.65 -7.58
CA SER A 207 36.18 -3.26 -8.90
C SER A 207 35.36 -4.57 -9.00
N ARG A 208 35.26 -5.30 -7.92
CA ARG A 208 34.50 -6.57 -7.88
C ARG A 208 32.99 -6.27 -7.98
N GLU A 209 32.50 -5.43 -7.09
CA GLU A 209 31.09 -5.03 -7.01
C GLU A 209 30.68 -4.32 -8.31
N ALA A 210 31.52 -3.45 -8.84
CA ALA A 210 31.31 -2.77 -10.13
C ALA A 210 31.18 -3.78 -11.29
N MET A 211 32.03 -4.81 -11.34
CA MET A 211 31.99 -5.83 -12.38
C MET A 211 30.70 -6.67 -12.27
N GLU A 212 30.36 -7.14 -11.06
CA GLU A 212 29.15 -7.93 -10.83
C GLU A 212 27.88 -7.14 -11.23
N ALA A 213 27.77 -5.89 -10.79
CA ALA A 213 26.66 -5.00 -11.15
C ALA A 213 26.61 -4.68 -12.64
N GLY A 214 27.76 -4.42 -13.29
CA GLY A 214 27.87 -4.14 -14.70
C GLY A 214 27.51 -5.35 -15.61
N VAL A 215 27.78 -6.57 -15.16
CA VAL A 215 27.30 -7.78 -15.86
C VAL A 215 25.79 -7.91 -15.74
N LYS A 216 25.24 -7.63 -14.56
CA LYS A 216 23.81 -7.72 -14.28
C LYS A 216 22.98 -6.72 -15.08
N PHE A 217 23.42 -5.45 -15.16
CA PHE A 217 22.73 -4.35 -15.86
C PHE A 217 23.56 -3.83 -17.03
N ARG A 218 24.01 -4.75 -17.88
CA ARG A 218 24.83 -4.40 -19.06
C ARG A 218 24.11 -3.43 -19.98
N GLY A 219 24.79 -2.32 -20.30
CA GLY A 219 24.30 -1.29 -21.22
C GLY A 219 23.42 -0.23 -20.59
N GLU A 220 23.20 -0.27 -19.27
CA GLU A 220 22.53 0.81 -18.57
C GLU A 220 23.54 1.95 -18.26
N ASP A 221 23.21 3.15 -18.70
CA ASP A 221 24.00 4.35 -18.42
C ASP A 221 23.74 4.83 -16.98
N PHE A 222 24.79 5.21 -16.29
CA PHE A 222 24.69 5.78 -14.94
C PHE A 222 25.75 6.86 -14.70
N LEU A 223 25.49 7.75 -13.74
CA LEU A 223 26.45 8.76 -13.32
C LEU A 223 27.16 8.31 -12.04
N PRO A 224 28.53 8.21 -12.03
CA PRO A 224 29.30 7.88 -10.84
C PRO A 224 28.99 8.79 -9.65
N LEU A 225 29.07 8.30 -8.41
CA LEU A 225 28.72 9.07 -7.21
C LEU A 225 29.47 10.41 -7.10
N PRO A 226 30.80 10.51 -7.42
CA PRO A 226 31.51 11.79 -7.38
C PRO A 226 30.97 12.82 -8.39
N GLU A 227 30.51 12.37 -9.56
CA GLU A 227 29.92 13.23 -10.58
C GLU A 227 28.47 13.59 -10.21
N LYS A 228 27.72 12.61 -9.68
CA LYS A 228 26.37 12.81 -9.17
C LYS A 228 26.33 13.85 -8.04
N ALA A 229 27.35 13.87 -7.16
CA ALA A 229 27.46 14.82 -6.08
C ALA A 229 27.65 16.29 -6.54
N LYS A 230 28.02 16.53 -7.80
CA LYS A 230 28.09 17.86 -8.42
C LYS A 230 26.75 18.34 -8.95
N LYS A 231 25.82 17.46 -9.17
CA LYS A 231 24.46 17.75 -9.67
C LYS A 231 23.47 17.93 -8.52
N ALA A 232 22.33 18.54 -8.83
CA ALA A 232 21.15 18.44 -8.01
C ALA A 232 20.33 17.23 -8.45
N GLU A 233 19.77 16.49 -7.53
CA GLU A 233 18.93 15.33 -7.80
C GLU A 233 17.48 15.63 -7.40
N VAL A 234 16.57 15.62 -8.37
CA VAL A 234 15.14 15.79 -8.14
C VAL A 234 14.48 14.42 -8.29
N ILE A 235 13.84 13.96 -7.22
CA ILE A 235 13.15 12.66 -7.15
C ILE A 235 11.67 12.93 -6.96
N LEU A 236 10.87 12.43 -7.89
CA LEU A 236 9.41 12.49 -7.84
C LEU A 236 8.87 11.14 -7.38
N PHE A 237 7.95 11.16 -6.40
CA PHE A 237 7.01 10.08 -6.15
C PHE A 237 5.62 10.50 -6.64
N ASN A 238 5.11 9.81 -7.64
CA ASN A 238 3.77 10.01 -8.16
C ASN A 238 2.84 8.90 -7.67
N TYR A 239 1.83 9.29 -6.91
CA TYR A 239 0.73 8.43 -6.46
C TYR A 239 -0.33 8.36 -7.54
N ASN A 240 -0.30 7.27 -8.30
CA ASN A 240 -1.13 7.13 -9.49
C ASN A 240 -2.35 6.25 -9.24
N GLY A 241 -3.51 6.70 -9.69
CA GLY A 241 -4.78 6.00 -9.60
C GLY A 241 -5.28 5.79 -8.17
N ARG A 242 -6.33 5.00 -8.02
CA ARG A 242 -6.95 4.68 -6.72
C ARG A 242 -6.81 3.21 -6.39
N SER A 243 -6.55 2.88 -5.13
CA SER A 243 -6.48 1.51 -4.63
C SER A 243 -7.77 0.71 -4.95
N PRO A 244 -7.69 -0.62 -5.01
CA PRO A 244 -8.85 -1.45 -5.24
C PRO A 244 -9.78 -1.39 -4.01
N TYR A 245 -11.05 -1.71 -4.21
CA TYR A 245 -12.01 -1.86 -3.11
C TYR A 245 -12.46 -3.31 -3.00
N LYS A 246 -12.88 -3.70 -1.80
CA LYS A 246 -13.41 -5.05 -1.59
C LYS A 246 -14.86 -5.16 -2.01
N LYS A 247 -15.16 -6.24 -2.74
CA LYS A 247 -16.50 -6.64 -3.16
C LYS A 247 -16.82 -8.00 -2.55
N GLU A 248 -18.07 -8.20 -2.19
CA GLU A 248 -18.54 -9.49 -1.70
C GLU A 248 -18.80 -10.44 -2.86
N THR A 249 -18.23 -11.63 -2.76
CA THR A 249 -18.57 -12.77 -3.61
C THR A 249 -19.27 -13.81 -2.73
N ALA A 250 -20.53 -14.08 -2.98
CA ALA A 250 -21.31 -15.08 -2.25
C ALA A 250 -21.50 -16.32 -3.13
N VAL A 251 -21.18 -17.49 -2.57
CA VAL A 251 -21.38 -18.78 -3.23
C VAL A 251 -22.40 -19.59 -2.41
N PRO A 252 -23.60 -19.83 -2.93
CA PRO A 252 -24.56 -20.71 -2.29
C PRO A 252 -24.14 -22.17 -2.49
N VAL A 253 -24.07 -22.92 -1.41
CA VAL A 253 -23.75 -24.36 -1.40
C VAL A 253 -24.98 -25.11 -0.91
N PRO A 254 -25.75 -25.76 -1.80
CA PRO A 254 -26.89 -26.57 -1.39
C PRO A 254 -26.41 -27.84 -0.70
N LEU A 255 -27.05 -28.19 0.43
CA LEU A 255 -26.82 -29.44 1.15
C LEU A 255 -27.90 -30.49 0.78
N PRO A 256 -27.61 -31.79 0.96
CA PRO A 256 -28.54 -32.87 0.55
C PRO A 256 -29.91 -32.82 1.20
N ASP A 257 -30.02 -32.15 2.35
CA ASP A 257 -31.28 -32.01 3.11
C ASP A 257 -32.09 -30.75 2.73
N GLY A 258 -31.68 -30.06 1.63
CA GLY A 258 -32.34 -28.86 1.13
C GLY A 258 -31.92 -27.56 1.85
N TYR A 259 -31.00 -27.61 2.82
CA TYR A 259 -30.42 -26.42 3.43
C TYR A 259 -29.44 -25.77 2.47
N VAL A 260 -29.44 -24.42 2.39
CA VAL A 260 -28.49 -23.66 1.57
C VAL A 260 -27.49 -22.92 2.47
N LEU A 261 -26.24 -23.35 2.40
CA LEU A 261 -25.14 -22.70 3.06
C LEU A 261 -24.64 -21.55 2.17
N SER A 262 -24.62 -20.34 2.69
CA SER A 262 -24.02 -19.20 1.97
C SER A 262 -22.60 -18.95 2.46
N LEU A 263 -21.62 -19.06 1.54
CA LEU A 263 -20.23 -18.71 1.78
C LEU A 263 -19.95 -17.35 1.13
N ALA A 264 -19.80 -16.29 1.95
CA ALA A 264 -19.51 -14.96 1.47
C ALA A 264 -18.04 -14.59 1.78
N PHE A 265 -17.24 -14.27 0.77
CA PHE A 265 -15.85 -13.89 0.91
C PHE A 265 -15.53 -12.60 0.16
N PRO A 266 -14.56 -11.79 0.63
CA PRO A 266 -14.15 -10.58 -0.07
C PRO A 266 -13.28 -10.93 -1.28
N SER A 267 -13.39 -10.12 -2.33
CA SER A 267 -12.45 -10.05 -3.46
C SER A 267 -12.14 -8.58 -3.74
N TYR A 268 -10.94 -8.28 -4.21
CA TYR A 268 -10.61 -6.93 -4.63
C TYR A 268 -11.08 -6.69 -6.07
N GLU A 269 -11.59 -5.49 -6.33
CA GLU A 269 -11.94 -4.97 -7.65
C GLU A 269 -11.16 -3.68 -7.91
N ARG A 270 -10.37 -3.67 -9.00
CA ARG A 270 -9.57 -2.50 -9.39
C ARG A 270 -10.47 -1.40 -9.93
N ARG A 271 -10.10 -0.15 -9.64
CA ARG A 271 -10.76 1.02 -10.22
C ARG A 271 -10.12 1.38 -11.56
N PRO A 272 -10.89 1.87 -12.54
CA PRO A 272 -10.31 2.41 -13.77
C PRO A 272 -9.35 3.55 -13.46
N ASN A 273 -8.26 3.63 -14.22
CA ASN A 273 -7.29 4.72 -14.16
C ASN A 273 -6.97 5.14 -15.59
N GLN A 274 -7.12 6.42 -15.92
CA GLN A 274 -6.84 6.97 -17.24
C GLN A 274 -5.35 7.30 -17.40
N VAL A 275 -4.68 7.73 -16.31
CA VAL A 275 -3.26 8.04 -16.34
C VAL A 275 -2.44 6.75 -16.35
N LYS A 276 -1.84 6.43 -17.50
CA LYS A 276 -0.98 5.25 -17.67
C LYS A 276 0.50 5.57 -17.59
N ALA A 277 0.88 6.82 -17.87
CA ALA A 277 2.26 7.27 -17.79
C ALA A 277 2.32 8.71 -17.27
N SER A 278 3.42 9.03 -16.60
CA SER A 278 3.74 10.39 -16.18
C SER A 278 5.23 10.65 -16.34
N SER A 279 5.57 11.90 -16.59
CA SER A 279 6.94 12.36 -16.87
C SER A 279 7.26 13.56 -15.98
N LEU A 280 8.34 13.45 -15.21
CA LEU A 280 8.92 14.58 -14.46
C LEU A 280 9.65 15.49 -15.43
N ARG A 281 9.32 16.76 -15.44
CA ARG A 281 9.92 17.76 -16.31
C ARG A 281 10.49 18.94 -15.53
N ALA A 282 11.60 19.45 -16.02
CA ALA A 282 12.22 20.66 -15.47
C ALA A 282 12.61 21.60 -16.60
N ARG A 283 12.22 22.88 -16.50
CA ARG A 283 12.60 23.93 -17.43
C ARG A 283 13.56 24.89 -16.77
N SER A 284 14.78 25.01 -17.33
CA SER A 284 15.77 25.96 -16.81
C SER A 284 15.40 27.42 -17.13
N ALA A 285 16.05 28.37 -16.47
CA ALA A 285 15.89 29.79 -16.76
C ALA A 285 16.25 30.15 -18.22
N SER A 286 17.11 29.38 -18.90
CA SER A 286 17.44 29.55 -20.32
C SER A 286 16.41 28.93 -21.28
N GLY A 287 15.37 28.28 -20.74
CA GLY A 287 14.33 27.60 -21.54
C GLY A 287 14.65 26.14 -21.90
N GLN A 288 15.80 25.60 -21.50
CA GLN A 288 16.15 24.20 -21.76
C GLN A 288 15.23 23.30 -20.97
N LEU A 289 14.70 22.25 -21.62
CA LEU A 289 13.77 21.27 -21.06
C LEU A 289 14.51 19.96 -20.78
N TYR A 290 14.33 19.44 -19.56
CA TYR A 290 14.75 18.12 -19.12
C TYR A 290 13.52 17.28 -18.83
N ALA A 291 13.59 15.97 -19.08
CA ALA A 291 12.48 15.06 -18.85
C ALA A 291 12.98 13.69 -18.39
N ALA A 292 12.20 13.06 -17.53
CA ALA A 292 12.37 11.66 -17.12
C ALA A 292 11.00 11.01 -16.96
N GLU A 293 10.80 9.87 -17.59
CA GLU A 293 9.57 9.09 -17.44
C GLU A 293 9.53 8.44 -16.05
N SER A 294 8.34 8.39 -15.46
CA SER A 294 8.15 7.69 -14.18
C SER A 294 7.91 6.20 -14.43
N GLU A 295 8.52 5.38 -13.59
CA GLU A 295 8.31 3.92 -13.58
C GLU A 295 7.59 3.49 -12.30
N PRO A 296 6.73 2.47 -12.33
CA PRO A 296 6.11 1.95 -11.13
C PRO A 296 7.18 1.31 -10.22
N VAL A 297 7.20 1.74 -8.95
CA VAL A 297 8.09 1.21 -7.91
C VAL A 297 7.33 0.40 -6.87
N GLU A 298 6.00 0.58 -6.80
CA GLU A 298 5.11 -0.15 -5.89
C GLU A 298 3.74 -0.32 -6.53
N ASP A 299 3.23 -1.54 -6.70
CA ASP A 299 1.86 -1.82 -7.15
C ASP A 299 1.00 -2.22 -5.94
N ILE A 300 0.36 -1.21 -5.34
CA ILE A 300 -0.49 -1.40 -4.15
C ILE A 300 -1.70 -2.28 -4.48
N CYS A 301 -2.23 -2.21 -5.71
CA CYS A 301 -3.32 -3.08 -6.15
C CYS A 301 -2.89 -4.55 -6.16
N ALA A 302 -1.76 -4.86 -6.77
CA ALA A 302 -1.25 -6.22 -6.86
C ALA A 302 -0.89 -6.79 -5.47
N ILE A 303 -0.28 -5.96 -4.60
CA ILE A 303 0.03 -6.33 -3.22
C ILE A 303 -1.24 -6.62 -2.42
N ALA A 304 -2.28 -5.78 -2.54
CA ALA A 304 -3.55 -5.98 -1.87
C ALA A 304 -4.24 -7.28 -2.31
N GLU A 305 -4.29 -7.53 -3.63
CA GLU A 305 -4.87 -8.73 -4.22
C GLU A 305 -4.12 -9.98 -3.74
N GLN A 306 -2.79 -9.99 -3.84
CA GLN A 306 -1.96 -11.12 -3.42
C GLN A 306 -2.05 -11.37 -1.90
N ASN A 307 -2.10 -10.30 -1.10
CA ASN A 307 -2.28 -10.40 0.35
C ASN A 307 -3.61 -11.09 0.70
N LEU A 308 -4.69 -10.74 -0.01
CA LEU A 308 -5.99 -11.37 0.18
C LEU A 308 -5.98 -12.84 -0.26
N ASP A 309 -5.39 -13.15 -1.41
CA ASP A 309 -5.29 -14.52 -1.94
C ASP A 309 -4.48 -15.43 -1.00
N ASN A 310 -3.39 -14.96 -0.43
CA ASN A 310 -2.60 -15.70 0.57
C ASN A 310 -3.42 -16.06 1.81
N ARG A 311 -4.43 -15.22 2.16
CA ARG A 311 -5.33 -15.47 3.29
C ARG A 311 -6.60 -16.22 2.93
N ARG A 312 -6.88 -16.36 1.63
CA ARG A 312 -8.14 -16.94 1.12
C ARG A 312 -8.42 -18.32 1.69
N VAL A 313 -7.42 -19.19 1.75
CA VAL A 313 -7.58 -20.55 2.31
C VAL A 313 -8.03 -20.50 3.77
N ARG A 314 -7.43 -19.61 4.58
CA ARG A 314 -7.80 -19.43 6.00
C ARG A 314 -9.19 -18.83 6.15
N VAL A 315 -9.53 -17.84 5.30
CA VAL A 315 -10.86 -17.22 5.30
C VAL A 315 -11.92 -18.25 4.96
N ILE A 316 -11.70 -19.09 3.94
CA ILE A 316 -12.60 -20.16 3.54
C ILE A 316 -12.73 -21.21 4.67
N ALA A 317 -11.61 -21.64 5.26
CA ALA A 317 -11.64 -22.60 6.37
C ALA A 317 -12.42 -22.05 7.57
N LYS A 318 -12.21 -20.79 7.97
CA LYS A 318 -12.97 -20.12 9.03
C LYS A 318 -14.47 -20.06 8.71
N MET A 319 -14.82 -19.72 7.49
CA MET A 319 -16.22 -19.67 7.04
C MET A 319 -16.90 -21.04 7.10
N LEU A 320 -16.22 -22.09 6.67
CA LEU A 320 -16.75 -23.46 6.74
C LEU A 320 -17.01 -23.89 8.18
N VAL A 321 -16.09 -23.59 9.10
CA VAL A 321 -16.29 -23.89 10.54
C VAL A 321 -17.46 -23.09 11.10
N THR A 322 -17.55 -21.79 10.81
CA THR A 322 -18.63 -20.93 11.31
C THR A 322 -19.99 -21.35 10.74
N ALA A 323 -20.05 -21.61 9.44
CA ALA A 323 -21.26 -22.02 8.76
C ALA A 323 -21.69 -23.44 9.19
N GLY A 324 -20.74 -24.36 9.34
CA GLY A 324 -20.99 -25.70 9.87
C GLY A 324 -21.50 -25.68 11.32
N GLY A 325 -20.93 -24.82 12.16
CA GLY A 325 -21.41 -24.62 13.54
C GLY A 325 -22.84 -24.07 13.60
N LYS A 326 -23.16 -23.05 12.78
CA LYS A 326 -24.53 -22.52 12.66
C LYS A 326 -25.52 -23.61 12.17
N TYR A 327 -25.14 -24.34 11.13
CA TYR A 327 -25.93 -25.41 10.60
C TYR A 327 -26.23 -26.50 11.66
N ALA A 328 -25.24 -26.92 12.44
CA ALA A 328 -25.43 -27.90 13.50
C ALA A 328 -26.38 -27.39 14.60
N LEU A 329 -26.28 -26.11 15.00
CA LEU A 329 -27.22 -25.51 15.96
C LEU A 329 -28.63 -25.41 15.40
N GLU A 330 -28.80 -25.03 14.15
CA GLU A 330 -30.08 -24.94 13.47
C GLU A 330 -30.74 -26.31 13.32
N LYS A 331 -29.96 -27.35 12.99
CA LYS A 331 -30.47 -28.74 12.95
C LYS A 331 -30.94 -29.26 14.30
N ALA A 332 -30.20 -28.90 15.37
CA ALA A 332 -30.63 -29.26 16.72
C ALA A 332 -31.94 -28.55 17.10
N ALA A 333 -32.10 -27.28 16.72
CA ALA A 333 -33.31 -26.51 16.95
C ALA A 333 -34.49 -27.05 16.10
N GLU A 334 -34.24 -27.37 14.82
CA GLU A 334 -35.22 -27.97 13.92
C GLU A 334 -35.79 -29.28 14.49
N ARG A 335 -34.96 -30.23 14.92
CA ARG A 335 -35.36 -31.49 15.56
C ARG A 335 -36.24 -31.25 16.78
N ARG A 336 -35.86 -30.29 17.65
CA ARG A 336 -36.70 -29.95 18.81
C ARG A 336 -38.06 -29.37 18.42
N ILE A 337 -38.13 -28.57 17.34
CA ILE A 337 -39.38 -28.00 16.84
C ILE A 337 -40.25 -29.11 16.24
N GLU A 338 -39.64 -30.01 15.45
CA GLU A 338 -40.34 -31.17 14.86
C GLU A 338 -40.98 -32.06 15.94
N GLU A 339 -40.19 -32.39 17.00
CA GLU A 339 -40.65 -33.18 18.14
C GLU A 339 -41.76 -32.48 18.94
N THR A 340 -41.74 -31.13 19.03
CA THR A 340 -42.69 -30.39 19.89
C THR A 340 -43.86 -29.75 19.15
N ARG A 341 -43.72 -29.39 17.87
CA ARG A 341 -44.68 -28.61 17.08
C ARG A 341 -45.01 -29.17 15.70
N GLY A 342 -44.43 -30.31 15.33
CA GLY A 342 -44.67 -31.02 14.09
C GLY A 342 -43.83 -30.54 12.89
N GLU A 343 -43.82 -31.39 11.84
CA GLU A 343 -42.97 -31.30 10.66
C GLU A 343 -43.17 -29.99 9.86
N ASN A 344 -44.42 -29.54 9.67
CA ASN A 344 -44.68 -28.31 8.92
C ASN A 344 -44.07 -27.07 9.56
N THR A 345 -44.03 -27.02 10.90
CA THR A 345 -43.38 -25.92 11.65
C THR A 345 -41.84 -26.00 11.53
N ALA A 346 -41.28 -27.19 11.51
CA ALA A 346 -39.87 -27.45 11.29
C ALA A 346 -39.43 -27.05 9.88
N ILE A 347 -40.23 -27.33 8.84
CA ILE A 347 -39.97 -26.89 7.45
C ILE A 347 -39.98 -25.34 7.38
N GLY A 348 -40.95 -24.68 7.98
CA GLY A 348 -40.98 -23.22 8.05
C GLY A 348 -39.76 -22.62 8.75
N PHE A 349 -39.35 -23.23 9.86
CA PHE A 349 -38.13 -22.84 10.55
C PHE A 349 -36.86 -23.01 9.68
N ARG A 350 -36.75 -24.14 8.96
CA ARG A 350 -35.65 -24.41 8.01
C ARG A 350 -35.54 -23.34 6.94
N ILE A 351 -36.66 -22.95 6.32
CA ILE A 351 -36.68 -21.89 5.31
C ILE A 351 -36.24 -20.55 5.90
N LEU A 352 -36.77 -20.18 7.07
CA LEU A 352 -36.43 -18.93 7.74
C LEU A 352 -34.98 -18.89 8.19
N SER A 353 -34.43 -19.99 8.73
CA SER A 353 -33.04 -20.07 9.18
C SER A 353 -32.06 -20.07 8.00
N SER A 354 -32.42 -20.74 6.88
CA SER A 354 -31.63 -20.67 5.63
C SER A 354 -31.55 -19.22 5.10
N LEU A 355 -32.68 -18.51 5.06
CA LEU A 355 -32.71 -17.10 4.70
C LEU A 355 -31.88 -16.25 5.66
N TYR A 356 -32.06 -16.43 6.98
CA TYR A 356 -31.26 -15.73 7.97
C TYR A 356 -29.76 -15.98 7.79
N ASN A 357 -29.36 -17.21 7.50
CA ASN A 357 -27.96 -17.57 7.29
C ASN A 357 -27.39 -16.89 6.04
N ILE A 358 -28.15 -16.84 4.93
CA ILE A 358 -27.74 -16.10 3.72
C ILE A 358 -27.54 -14.62 4.03
N PHE A 359 -28.43 -13.99 4.82
CA PHE A 359 -28.33 -12.57 5.16
C PHE A 359 -27.34 -12.25 6.28
N SER A 360 -27.01 -13.21 7.15
CA SER A 360 -26.11 -12.98 8.29
C SER A 360 -24.63 -13.24 8.01
N ASN A 361 -24.31 -14.02 6.97
CA ASN A 361 -22.93 -14.28 6.55
C ASN A 361 -22.49 -13.23 5.54
N ARG A 362 -21.88 -12.15 6.04
CA ARG A 362 -21.33 -11.09 5.21
C ARG A 362 -19.82 -11.08 5.29
N ALA A 363 -19.17 -10.81 4.16
CA ALA A 363 -17.74 -10.58 4.11
C ALA A 363 -17.38 -9.22 4.75
N ASP A 364 -16.20 -9.11 5.36
CA ASP A 364 -15.66 -7.81 5.76
C ASP A 364 -15.09 -7.09 4.54
N LEU A 365 -15.81 -6.06 4.10
CA LEU A 365 -15.45 -5.25 2.92
C LEU A 365 -14.65 -3.99 3.28
N ARG A 366 -14.29 -3.81 4.56
CA ARG A 366 -13.50 -2.68 4.99
C ARG A 366 -12.08 -2.81 4.45
N CYS A 367 -11.54 -1.72 3.94
CA CYS A 367 -10.17 -1.55 3.50
C CYS A 367 -9.84 -0.06 3.43
N TRP A 368 -8.57 0.29 3.38
CA TRP A 368 -8.09 1.66 3.25
C TRP A 368 -8.26 2.16 1.80
N GLN A 369 -9.38 2.83 1.51
CA GLN A 369 -9.80 3.18 0.15
C GLN A 369 -9.19 4.47 -0.40
N THR A 370 -8.50 5.23 0.41
CA THR A 370 -7.85 6.48 -0.01
C THR A 370 -6.43 6.27 -0.54
N LEU A 371 -5.90 5.04 -0.47
CA LEU A 371 -4.59 4.70 -1.04
C LEU A 371 -4.56 4.90 -2.57
N PRO A 372 -3.38 5.18 -3.15
CA PRO A 372 -3.18 5.12 -4.59
C PRO A 372 -3.19 3.67 -5.10
N ALA A 373 -3.36 3.48 -6.41
CA ALA A 373 -3.25 2.18 -7.04
C ALA A 373 -1.78 1.71 -7.10
N GLU A 374 -0.88 2.65 -7.40
CA GLU A 374 0.55 2.42 -7.49
C GLU A 374 1.35 3.67 -7.08
N ILE A 375 2.60 3.46 -6.69
CA ILE A 375 3.60 4.52 -6.54
C ILE A 375 4.54 4.43 -7.73
N ARG A 376 4.73 5.53 -8.43
CA ARG A 376 5.69 5.66 -9.52
C ARG A 376 6.81 6.58 -9.11
N ALA A 377 8.03 6.36 -9.60
CA ALA A 377 9.17 7.22 -9.35
C ALA A 377 9.82 7.70 -10.64
N ALA A 378 10.28 8.95 -10.64
CA ALA A 378 11.12 9.53 -11.68
C ALA A 378 12.26 10.32 -11.05
N ARG A 379 13.37 10.46 -11.79
CA ARG A 379 14.53 11.22 -11.33
C ARG A 379 15.11 12.08 -12.43
N LEU A 380 15.45 13.34 -12.10
CA LEU A 380 16.29 14.20 -12.90
C LEU A 380 17.58 14.52 -12.16
N LEU A 381 18.71 14.42 -12.87
CA LEU A 381 20.01 14.93 -12.44
C LEU A 381 20.28 16.23 -13.21
N LEU A 382 20.25 17.35 -12.50
CA LEU A 382 20.30 18.68 -13.07
C LEU A 382 21.59 19.41 -12.66
N GLU A 383 22.08 20.31 -13.51
CA GLU A 383 23.10 21.27 -13.06
C GLU A 383 22.50 22.17 -11.95
N PRO A 384 23.31 22.64 -10.99
CA PRO A 384 22.85 23.64 -10.03
C PRO A 384 22.25 24.86 -10.73
N GLY A 385 21.08 25.33 -10.26
CA GLY A 385 20.40 26.45 -10.89
C GLY A 385 18.90 26.51 -10.59
N VAL A 386 18.21 27.43 -11.27
CA VAL A 386 16.78 27.68 -11.09
C VAL A 386 15.97 26.95 -12.16
N TYR A 387 14.99 26.19 -11.72
CA TYR A 387 14.12 25.40 -12.59
C TYR A 387 12.64 25.54 -12.22
N ASP A 388 11.79 25.63 -13.24
CA ASP A 388 10.36 25.41 -13.11
C ASP A 388 10.11 23.92 -13.29
N ILE A 389 9.58 23.24 -12.25
CA ILE A 389 9.38 21.78 -12.22
C ILE A 389 7.90 21.47 -12.32
N PHE A 390 7.55 20.52 -13.18
CA PHE A 390 6.18 20.08 -13.41
C PHE A 390 6.10 18.61 -13.82
N VAL A 391 4.92 18.02 -13.75
CA VAL A 391 4.62 16.67 -14.19
C VAL A 391 3.67 16.73 -15.36
N GLU A 392 3.95 15.98 -16.41
CA GLU A 392 3.01 15.73 -17.49
C GLU A 392 2.44 14.32 -17.37
N THR A 393 1.14 14.16 -17.63
CA THR A 393 0.43 12.89 -17.59
C THR A 393 -0.10 12.51 -18.95
N SER A 394 -0.16 11.21 -19.25
CA SER A 394 -0.69 10.67 -20.50
C SER A 394 -1.45 9.36 -20.29
N ASP A 395 -2.23 8.99 -21.29
CA ASP A 395 -2.96 7.72 -21.38
C ASP A 395 -2.07 6.51 -21.77
N GLY A 396 -0.76 6.72 -21.80
CA GLY A 396 0.23 5.72 -22.26
C GLY A 396 0.40 5.66 -23.76
N GLY A 397 -0.37 6.46 -24.51
CA GLY A 397 -0.22 6.70 -25.95
C GLY A 397 0.29 8.11 -26.25
N ALA A 398 -0.14 8.67 -27.36
CA ALA A 398 0.25 10.02 -27.78
C ALA A 398 -0.56 11.13 -27.12
N SER A 399 -1.64 10.81 -26.37
CA SER A 399 -2.54 11.79 -25.79
C SER A 399 -2.04 12.27 -24.43
N ARG A 400 -1.72 13.56 -24.38
CA ARG A 400 -1.44 14.25 -23.12
C ARG A 400 -2.78 14.51 -22.37
N LEU A 401 -2.87 14.06 -21.13
CA LEU A 401 -4.05 14.25 -20.28
C LEU A 401 -3.98 15.56 -19.50
N GLY A 402 -2.78 15.93 -19.00
CA GLY A 402 -2.64 17.15 -18.21
C GLY A 402 -1.19 17.48 -17.83
N GLY A 403 -1.05 18.58 -17.11
CA GLY A 403 0.20 19.02 -16.50
C GLY A 403 -0.05 19.56 -15.10
N ILE A 404 0.78 19.18 -14.14
CA ILE A 404 0.71 19.61 -12.74
C ILE A 404 1.98 20.40 -12.42
N GLU A 405 1.84 21.67 -12.14
CA GLU A 405 2.96 22.54 -11.73
C GLU A 405 3.36 22.21 -10.28
N LEU A 406 4.64 21.91 -10.06
CA LEU A 406 5.19 21.65 -8.73
C LEU A 406 5.88 22.88 -8.13
N GLY A 407 6.27 23.84 -8.97
CA GLY A 407 6.81 25.11 -8.56
C GLY A 407 8.20 25.41 -9.12
N ARG A 408 8.76 26.54 -8.67
CA ARG A 408 10.10 27.01 -9.03
C ARG A 408 11.06 26.73 -7.89
N PHE A 409 12.18 26.07 -8.20
CA PHE A 409 13.20 25.65 -7.24
C PHE A 409 14.57 26.17 -7.62
N ASN A 410 15.32 26.67 -6.64
CA ASN A 410 16.73 26.96 -6.78
C ASN A 410 17.53 25.79 -6.20
N LEU A 411 18.14 25.00 -7.06
CA LEU A 411 18.78 23.74 -6.71
C LEU A 411 20.27 23.91 -6.54
N SER A 412 20.84 23.41 -5.43
CA SER A 412 22.25 23.50 -5.07
C SER A 412 23.02 22.22 -5.47
N PRO A 413 24.37 22.29 -5.60
CA PRO A 413 25.19 21.10 -5.85
C PRO A 413 25.00 20.03 -4.76
N GLY A 414 24.76 18.79 -5.16
CA GLY A 414 24.56 17.66 -4.27
C GLY A 414 23.29 17.74 -3.43
N GLU A 415 22.37 18.65 -3.73
CA GLU A 415 21.04 18.69 -3.13
C GLU A 415 20.20 17.53 -3.64
N LYS A 416 19.50 16.85 -2.73
CA LYS A 416 18.51 15.84 -3.05
C LYS A 416 17.13 16.40 -2.69
N LYS A 417 16.32 16.66 -3.71
CA LYS A 417 14.98 17.24 -3.59
C LYS A 417 13.92 16.16 -3.85
N PHE A 418 13.14 15.86 -2.83
CA PHE A 418 11.96 14.99 -2.98
C PHE A 418 10.73 15.82 -3.30
N LEU A 419 9.91 15.31 -4.20
CA LEU A 419 8.64 15.89 -4.61
C LEU A 419 7.56 14.79 -4.64
N VAL A 420 6.33 15.16 -4.33
CA VAL A 420 5.18 14.26 -4.33
C VAL A 420 4.07 14.88 -5.17
N VAL A 421 3.40 14.05 -5.95
CA VAL A 421 2.20 14.42 -6.71
C VAL A 421 1.22 13.26 -6.69
N SER A 422 -0.07 13.56 -6.79
CA SER A 422 -1.12 12.56 -6.97
C SER A 422 -1.82 12.76 -8.30
N THR A 423 -2.01 11.65 -9.03
CA THR A 423 -2.71 11.61 -10.33
C THR A 423 -3.85 10.61 -10.22
N TRP A 424 -5.08 11.11 -10.10
CA TRP A 424 -6.25 10.32 -9.71
C TRP A 424 -7.17 9.94 -10.88
N GLU A 425 -6.97 10.49 -12.05
CA GLU A 425 -7.85 10.32 -13.20
C GLU A 425 -7.61 9.03 -14.00
#